data_99a4a9b79418648407986862e52e5e0d
#
_entry.id   99a4a9b79418648407986862e52e5e0d
#
_cell.length_a   1.000
_cell.length_b   1.000
_cell.length_c   1.000
_cell.angle_alpha   90.00
_cell.angle_beta   90.00
_cell.angle_gamma   90.00
#
_symmetry.space_group_name_H-M   'P 1'
#
loop_
_entity.id
_entity.type
_entity.pdbx_description
1 polymer ?
#
loop_
_entity_poly.entity_id
_entity_poly.type
_entity_poly.pdbx_seq_one_letter_code
_entity_poly.pdbx_strand_id
1 'polypeptide(L)'
;MIKKILVAVDGSENSFRALRFALDLAEKYAASVLIVNILQFPVIYTNPNDQLVYSGSRDAFIKDLQRIHEETLAKAADEARRLKPSVEVAAELKEGEPAAQIVETAKRGGFDVIVVGHRGLGRLSEVFLGGVSERVAHLAKCAVVIVK
;
A
#
# COMPACT_ATOMS: atom_id res chain seq x y z
N MET A 1 -14.93 -1.34 18.66
CA MET A 1 -13.57 -0.95 19.09
C MET A 1 -12.58 -1.29 17.99
N ILE A 2 -11.60 -0.43 17.74
CA ILE A 2 -10.58 -0.66 16.71
C ILE A 2 -9.51 -1.60 17.27
N LYS A 3 -9.34 -2.77 16.65
CA LYS A 3 -8.35 -3.78 17.04
C LYS A 3 -7.32 -4.05 15.94
N LYS A 4 -7.70 -3.89 14.69
CA LYS A 4 -6.85 -4.22 13.53
C LYS A 4 -6.92 -3.08 12.51
N ILE A 5 -5.77 -2.53 12.17
CA ILE A 5 -5.62 -1.43 11.23
C ILE A 5 -4.79 -1.89 10.03
N LEU A 6 -5.29 -1.67 8.83
CA LEU A 6 -4.56 -1.88 7.58
C LEU A 6 -4.09 -0.53 7.05
N VAL A 7 -2.81 -0.40 6.72
CA VAL A 7 -2.28 0.80 6.07
C VAL A 7 -1.55 0.43 4.79
N ALA A 8 -1.85 1.13 3.71
CA ALA A 8 -1.18 0.94 2.42
C ALA A 8 -0.07 1.98 2.23
N VAL A 9 1.13 1.50 1.90
CA VAL A 9 2.32 2.34 1.69
C VAL A 9 2.88 2.07 0.30
N ASP A 10 3.03 3.09 -0.52
CA ASP A 10 3.54 3.00 -1.89
C ASP A 10 4.89 3.70 -2.08
N GLY A 11 5.49 4.21 -1.01
CA GLY A 11 6.74 4.95 -1.05
C GLY A 11 6.59 6.46 -1.15
N SER A 12 5.37 6.97 -1.40
CA SER A 12 5.10 8.40 -1.42
C SER A 12 5.12 9.00 -0.02
N GLU A 13 5.37 10.30 0.10
CA GLU A 13 5.30 11.02 1.37
C GLU A 13 3.90 10.93 2.00
N ASN A 14 2.86 11.03 1.19
CA ASN A 14 1.49 10.89 1.67
C ASN A 14 1.21 9.51 2.27
N SER A 15 1.77 8.44 1.70
CA SER A 15 1.62 7.10 2.25
C SER A 15 2.37 6.93 3.58
N PHE A 16 3.53 7.56 3.75
CA PHE A 16 4.24 7.58 5.03
C PHE A 16 3.52 8.43 6.09
N ARG A 17 2.84 9.50 5.71
CA ARG A 17 1.95 10.23 6.63
C ARG A 17 0.79 9.35 7.09
N ALA A 18 0.21 8.58 6.16
CA ALA A 18 -0.83 7.59 6.48
C ALA A 18 -0.31 6.54 7.47
N LEU A 19 0.92 6.05 7.29
CA LEU A 19 1.56 5.13 8.21
C LEU A 19 1.67 5.72 9.63
N ARG A 20 2.19 6.93 9.75
CA ARG A 20 2.32 7.61 11.06
C ARG A 20 0.98 7.78 11.74
N PHE A 21 -0.04 8.19 10.98
CA PHE A 21 -1.40 8.30 11.50
C PHE A 21 -1.95 6.95 11.98
N ALA A 22 -1.75 5.89 11.19
CA ALA A 22 -2.18 4.54 11.56
C ALA A 22 -1.50 4.05 12.85
N LEU A 23 -0.22 4.37 13.03
CA LEU A 23 0.54 4.02 14.23
C LEU A 23 0.06 4.78 15.46
N ASP A 24 -0.23 6.07 15.34
CA ASP A 24 -0.80 6.87 16.44
C ASP A 24 -2.18 6.33 16.85
N LEU A 25 -2.99 5.97 15.87
CA LEU A 25 -4.29 5.37 16.11
C LEU A 25 -4.16 4.00 16.79
N ALA A 26 -3.22 3.17 16.32
CA ALA A 26 -2.96 1.84 16.88
C ALA A 26 -2.49 1.92 18.33
N GLU A 27 -1.58 2.83 18.64
CA GLU A 27 -1.11 3.03 20.02
C GLU A 27 -2.25 3.45 20.94
N LYS A 28 -3.10 4.35 20.47
CA LYS A 28 -4.24 4.85 21.26
C LYS A 28 -5.27 3.76 21.58
N TYR A 29 -5.52 2.85 20.64
CA TYR A 29 -6.53 1.79 20.81
C TYR A 29 -5.95 0.43 21.17
N ALA A 30 -4.64 0.33 21.36
CA ALA A 30 -3.93 -0.94 21.53
C ALA A 30 -4.25 -1.93 20.39
N ALA A 31 -4.27 -1.41 19.17
CA ALA A 31 -4.54 -2.17 17.95
C ALA A 31 -3.26 -2.67 17.28
N SER A 32 -3.36 -3.73 16.48
CA SER A 32 -2.29 -4.18 15.61
C SER A 32 -2.37 -3.49 14.23
N VAL A 33 -1.22 -3.36 13.58
CA VAL A 33 -1.10 -2.74 12.25
C VAL A 33 -0.54 -3.73 11.25
N LEU A 34 -1.20 -3.86 10.10
CA LEU A 34 -0.64 -4.50 8.92
C LEU A 34 -0.29 -3.44 7.89
N ILE A 35 0.98 -3.37 7.53
CA ILE A 35 1.47 -2.53 6.44
C ILE A 35 1.43 -3.36 5.16
N VAL A 36 0.77 -2.86 4.12
CA VAL A 36 0.77 -3.50 2.80
C VAL A 36 1.37 -2.58 1.75
N ASN A 37 2.14 -3.17 0.86
CA ASN A 37 2.57 -2.56 -0.39
C ASN A 37 2.01 -3.42 -1.52
N ILE A 38 1.46 -2.80 -2.55
CA ILE A 38 0.87 -3.52 -3.68
C ILE A 38 1.75 -3.35 -4.91
N LEU A 39 2.28 -4.46 -5.38
CA LEU A 39 3.03 -4.54 -6.63
C LEU A 39 2.06 -4.72 -7.78
N GLN A 40 1.97 -3.72 -8.64
CA GLN A 40 1.22 -3.78 -9.87
C GLN A 40 2.17 -3.90 -11.04
N PHE A 41 2.07 -5.01 -11.77
CA PHE A 41 2.86 -5.18 -12.99
C PHE A 41 2.28 -4.32 -14.11
N PRO A 42 3.09 -3.47 -14.76
CA PRO A 42 2.62 -2.72 -15.91
C PRO A 42 2.27 -3.68 -17.06
N VAL A 43 1.13 -3.45 -17.69
CA VAL A 43 0.78 -4.15 -18.93
C VAL A 43 1.70 -3.63 -20.03
N ILE A 44 2.71 -4.43 -20.38
CA ILE A 44 3.58 -4.11 -21.50
C ILE A 44 2.90 -4.61 -22.75
N TYR A 45 2.34 -3.70 -23.54
CA TYR A 45 1.87 -4.01 -24.88
C TYR A 45 3.12 -4.24 -25.77
N THR A 46 3.49 -5.49 -25.97
CA THR A 46 4.54 -5.85 -26.92
C THR A 46 3.92 -5.99 -28.31
N ASN A 47 4.45 -5.24 -29.27
CA ASN A 47 4.17 -5.51 -30.68
C ASN A 47 4.64 -6.95 -31.01
N PRO A 48 3.84 -7.75 -31.75
CA PRO A 48 4.22 -9.12 -32.09
C PRO A 48 5.56 -9.26 -32.80
N ASN A 49 6.07 -8.17 -33.38
CA ASN A 49 7.36 -8.14 -34.06
C ASN A 49 8.58 -7.88 -33.16
N ASP A 50 8.33 -7.53 -31.89
CA ASP A 50 9.40 -7.20 -30.92
C ASP A 50 9.78 -8.38 -29.99
N GLN A 51 9.32 -9.58 -30.32
CA GLN A 51 9.47 -10.77 -29.44
C GLN A 51 10.92 -11.20 -29.17
N LEU A 52 11.90 -10.73 -29.92
CA LEU A 52 13.29 -11.18 -29.78
C LEU A 52 14.16 -10.35 -28.84
N VAL A 53 13.73 -9.17 -28.44
CA VAL A 53 14.58 -8.23 -27.69
C VAL A 53 14.28 -8.21 -26.18
N TYR A 54 13.13 -8.73 -25.73
CA TYR A 54 12.62 -8.44 -24.39
C TYR A 54 12.57 -9.59 -23.38
N SER A 55 12.89 -10.85 -23.72
CA SER A 55 12.73 -11.94 -22.75
C SER A 55 13.68 -11.84 -21.54
N GLY A 56 14.94 -11.47 -21.75
CA GLY A 56 15.90 -11.29 -20.66
C GLY A 56 15.72 -9.99 -19.89
N SER A 57 15.32 -8.89 -20.58
CA SER A 57 15.11 -7.59 -19.96
C SER A 57 13.80 -7.53 -19.15
N ARG A 58 12.79 -8.33 -19.51
CA ARG A 58 11.53 -8.42 -18.79
C ARG A 58 11.72 -9.03 -17.40
N ASP A 59 12.44 -10.15 -17.29
CA ASP A 59 12.72 -10.81 -16.02
C ASP A 59 13.56 -9.93 -15.09
N ALA A 60 14.58 -9.24 -15.65
CA ALA A 60 15.37 -8.28 -14.91
C ALA A 60 14.54 -7.09 -14.42
N PHE A 61 13.65 -6.57 -15.25
CA PHE A 61 12.73 -5.48 -14.90
C PHE A 61 11.76 -5.88 -13.78
N ILE A 62 11.17 -7.07 -13.86
CA ILE A 62 10.26 -7.60 -12.83
C ILE A 62 11.01 -7.74 -11.50
N LYS A 63 12.22 -8.30 -11.50
CA LYS A 63 13.05 -8.43 -10.30
C LYS A 63 13.42 -7.09 -9.70
N ASP A 64 13.77 -6.10 -10.51
CA ASP A 64 14.08 -4.74 -10.04
C ASP A 64 12.85 -4.06 -9.42
N LEU A 65 11.69 -4.20 -10.05
CA LEU A 65 10.43 -3.65 -9.55
C LEU A 65 10.06 -4.30 -8.21
N GLN A 66 10.17 -5.62 -8.11
CA GLN A 66 9.91 -6.36 -6.89
C GLN A 66 10.86 -5.92 -5.76
N ARG A 67 12.16 -5.76 -6.04
CA ARG A 67 13.15 -5.27 -5.07
C ARG A 67 12.81 -3.87 -4.56
N ILE A 68 12.41 -2.95 -5.44
CA ILE A 68 12.00 -1.58 -5.05
C ILE A 68 10.81 -1.62 -4.09
N HIS A 69 9.81 -2.45 -4.38
CA HIS A 69 8.64 -2.59 -3.52
C HIS A 69 8.97 -3.24 -2.17
N GLU A 70 9.84 -4.24 -2.15
CA GLU A 70 10.32 -4.87 -0.92
C GLU A 70 11.12 -3.89 -0.06
N GLU A 71 11.97 -3.06 -0.66
CA GLU A 71 12.72 -1.99 0.03
C GLU A 71 11.78 -0.94 0.64
N THR A 72 10.76 -0.53 -0.10
CA THR A 72 9.73 0.40 0.41
C THR A 72 9.01 -0.20 1.63
N LEU A 73 8.63 -1.45 1.54
CA LEU A 73 7.94 -2.16 2.62
C LEU A 73 8.84 -2.31 3.86
N ALA A 74 10.12 -2.68 3.66
CA ALA A 74 11.09 -2.79 4.75
C ALA A 74 11.31 -1.44 5.43
N LYS A 75 11.44 -0.36 4.66
CA LYS A 75 11.58 1.01 5.19
C LYS A 75 10.37 1.41 6.04
N ALA A 76 9.17 1.09 5.57
CA ALA A 76 7.94 1.38 6.32
C ALA A 76 7.88 0.60 7.63
N ALA A 77 8.21 -0.70 7.61
CA ALA A 77 8.23 -1.53 8.80
C ALA A 77 9.28 -1.06 9.82
N ASP A 78 10.47 -0.68 9.36
CA ASP A 78 11.54 -0.17 10.23
C ASP A 78 11.14 1.17 10.87
N GLU A 79 10.54 2.08 10.10
CA GLU A 79 10.02 3.34 10.63
C GLU A 79 8.94 3.10 11.68
N ALA A 80 8.04 2.18 11.43
CA ALA A 80 6.96 1.82 12.37
C ALA A 80 7.53 1.32 13.71
N ARG A 81 8.47 0.40 13.68
CA ARG A 81 9.11 -0.15 14.89
C ARG A 81 9.91 0.90 15.65
N ARG A 82 10.55 1.82 14.94
CA ARG A 82 11.30 2.92 15.55
C ARG A 82 10.39 3.94 16.22
N LEU A 83 9.28 4.32 15.56
CA LEU A 83 8.37 5.34 16.06
C LEU A 83 7.46 4.83 17.19
N LYS A 84 6.98 3.62 17.06
CA LYS A 84 6.00 3.02 17.98
C LYS A 84 6.37 1.58 18.31
N PRO A 85 7.43 1.36 19.10
CA PRO A 85 7.90 0.00 19.40
C PRO A 85 6.89 -0.86 20.18
N SER A 86 5.91 -0.25 20.82
CA SER A 86 4.83 -0.96 21.54
C SER A 86 3.71 -1.46 20.65
N VAL A 87 3.62 -0.98 19.41
CA VAL A 87 2.59 -1.40 18.46
C VAL A 87 3.01 -2.69 17.75
N GLU A 88 2.14 -3.68 17.74
CA GLU A 88 2.35 -4.89 16.95
C GLU A 88 2.18 -4.57 15.46
N VAL A 89 3.28 -4.73 14.69
CA VAL A 89 3.34 -4.40 13.27
C VAL A 89 3.76 -5.61 12.46
N ALA A 90 2.97 -5.92 11.43
CA ALA A 90 3.34 -6.86 10.37
C ALA A 90 3.40 -6.12 9.02
N ALA A 91 4.11 -6.68 8.06
CA ALA A 91 4.26 -6.09 6.73
C ALA A 91 4.15 -7.18 5.66
N GLU A 92 3.38 -6.93 4.61
CA GLU A 92 3.15 -7.86 3.51
C GLU A 92 3.21 -7.16 2.15
N LEU A 93 3.90 -7.80 1.20
CA LEU A 93 3.85 -7.44 -0.21
C LEU A 93 2.71 -8.23 -0.88
N LYS A 94 1.84 -7.53 -1.58
CA LYS A 94 0.74 -8.12 -2.37
C LYS A 94 0.92 -7.78 -3.84
N GLU A 95 0.40 -8.63 -4.70
CA GLU A 95 0.41 -8.40 -6.15
C GLU A 95 -1.02 -8.22 -6.67
N GLY A 96 -1.20 -7.28 -7.58
CA GLY A 96 -2.46 -7.04 -8.24
C GLY A 96 -2.84 -5.57 -8.38
N GLU A 97 -4.12 -5.32 -8.55
CA GLU A 97 -4.66 -3.97 -8.62
C GLU A 97 -4.75 -3.39 -7.20
N PRO A 98 -4.14 -2.20 -6.95
CA PRO A 98 -3.97 -1.70 -5.59
C PRO A 98 -5.25 -1.62 -4.76
N ALA A 99 -6.27 -0.93 -5.24
CA ALA A 99 -7.51 -0.76 -4.46
C ALA A 99 -8.20 -2.10 -4.17
N ALA A 100 -8.24 -3.00 -5.15
CA ALA A 100 -8.85 -4.33 -4.99
C ALA A 100 -8.09 -5.16 -3.95
N GLN A 101 -6.76 -5.16 -3.98
CA GLN A 101 -5.93 -5.91 -3.03
C GLN A 101 -6.02 -5.36 -1.61
N ILE A 102 -6.07 -4.05 -1.45
CA ILE A 102 -6.25 -3.41 -0.14
C ILE A 102 -7.60 -3.82 0.47
N VAL A 103 -8.67 -3.67 -0.29
CA VAL A 103 -10.03 -3.99 0.18
C VAL A 103 -10.19 -5.48 0.48
N GLU A 104 -9.67 -6.35 -0.37
CA GLU A 104 -9.73 -7.79 -0.16
C GLU A 104 -8.92 -8.23 1.07
N THR A 105 -7.73 -7.67 1.27
CA THR A 105 -6.91 -7.92 2.45
C THR A 105 -7.65 -7.50 3.72
N ALA A 106 -8.25 -6.31 3.71
CA ALA A 106 -9.03 -5.82 4.85
C ALA A 106 -10.22 -6.72 5.17
N LYS A 107 -10.95 -7.16 4.15
CA LYS A 107 -12.10 -8.05 4.29
C LYS A 107 -11.70 -9.41 4.86
N ARG A 108 -10.71 -10.07 4.26
CA ARG A 108 -10.26 -11.40 4.69
C ARG A 108 -9.65 -11.39 6.09
N GLY A 109 -8.90 -10.34 6.42
CA GLY A 109 -8.24 -10.22 7.70
C GLY A 109 -9.12 -9.69 8.83
N GLY A 110 -10.35 -9.24 8.52
CA GLY A 110 -11.25 -8.66 9.51
C GLY A 110 -10.72 -7.34 10.07
N PHE A 111 -10.18 -6.48 9.21
CA PHE A 111 -9.66 -5.18 9.63
C PHE A 111 -10.79 -4.19 9.91
N ASP A 112 -10.64 -3.42 10.97
CA ASP A 112 -11.65 -2.44 11.40
C ASP A 112 -11.51 -1.11 10.66
N VAL A 113 -10.27 -0.78 10.28
CA VAL A 113 -9.95 0.49 9.62
C VAL A 113 -8.90 0.26 8.54
N ILE A 114 -9.11 0.89 7.39
CA ILE A 114 -8.10 1.06 6.34
C ILE A 114 -7.61 2.51 6.40
N VAL A 115 -6.30 2.70 6.37
CA VAL A 115 -5.67 4.03 6.31
C VAL A 115 -4.89 4.12 5.00
N VAL A 116 -5.15 5.17 4.23
CA VAL A 116 -4.48 5.42 2.95
C VAL A 116 -4.09 6.89 2.84
N GLY A 117 -3.04 7.17 2.10
CA GLY A 117 -2.67 8.53 1.74
C GLY A 117 -3.65 9.12 0.72
N HIS A 118 -3.82 10.44 0.75
CA HIS A 118 -4.66 11.17 -0.19
C HIS A 118 -4.21 10.98 -1.64
N ARG A 119 -2.89 10.94 -1.88
CA ARG A 119 -2.26 10.72 -3.18
C ARG A 119 -1.14 9.69 -3.05
N GLY A 120 -0.96 8.90 -4.10
CA GLY A 120 0.19 8.04 -4.26
C GLY A 120 1.27 8.67 -5.13
N LEU A 121 2.07 7.84 -5.79
CA LEU A 121 3.13 8.26 -6.71
C LEU A 121 2.59 8.84 -8.03
N GLY A 122 1.32 8.59 -8.37
CA GLY A 122 0.68 9.14 -9.56
C GLY A 122 0.35 10.62 -9.41
N ARG A 123 0.54 11.40 -10.48
CA ARG A 123 0.19 12.81 -10.52
C ARG A 123 -1.28 12.98 -10.90
N LEU A 124 -2.10 13.34 -9.92
CA LEU A 124 -3.47 13.78 -10.16
C LEU A 124 -3.62 15.23 -9.72
N SER A 125 -4.59 15.94 -10.30
CA SER A 125 -4.84 17.33 -9.96
C SER A 125 -5.20 17.49 -8.49
N GLU A 126 -4.94 18.67 -7.93
CA GLU A 126 -5.20 19.00 -6.52
C GLU A 126 -6.67 18.88 -6.09
N VAL A 127 -7.57 18.80 -7.05
CA VAL A 127 -9.02 18.83 -6.85
C VAL A 127 -9.60 17.43 -6.54
N PHE A 128 -8.91 16.36 -6.92
CA PHE A 128 -9.42 15.00 -6.79
C PHE A 128 -8.60 14.17 -5.81
N LEU A 129 -9.28 13.26 -5.10
CA LEU A 129 -8.62 12.18 -4.37
C LEU A 129 -7.78 11.33 -5.34
N GLY A 130 -6.67 10.76 -4.87
CA GLY A 130 -5.93 9.79 -5.65
C GLY A 130 -6.82 8.61 -6.05
N GLY A 131 -6.61 8.04 -7.25
CA GLY A 131 -7.46 6.97 -7.77
C GLY A 131 -7.57 5.76 -6.83
N VAL A 132 -6.50 5.40 -6.13
CA VAL A 132 -6.50 4.29 -5.16
C VAL A 132 -7.33 4.66 -3.93
N SER A 133 -7.10 5.82 -3.31
CA SER A 133 -7.82 6.25 -2.10
C SER A 133 -9.32 6.40 -2.34
N GLU A 134 -9.72 6.94 -3.48
CA GLU A 134 -11.11 7.07 -3.86
C GLU A 134 -11.78 5.70 -4.06
N ARG A 135 -11.13 4.80 -4.77
CA ARG A 135 -11.65 3.44 -4.99
C ARG A 135 -11.73 2.64 -3.71
N VAL A 136 -10.72 2.73 -2.85
CA VAL A 136 -10.75 2.08 -1.53
C VAL A 136 -11.92 2.61 -0.70
N ALA A 137 -12.11 3.92 -0.64
CA ALA A 137 -13.22 4.53 0.08
C ALA A 137 -14.59 4.06 -0.44
N HIS A 138 -14.71 3.86 -1.75
CA HIS A 138 -15.95 3.40 -2.37
C HIS A 138 -16.21 1.90 -2.14
N LEU A 139 -15.19 1.07 -2.19
CA LEU A 139 -15.31 -0.39 -2.17
C LEU A 139 -15.24 -1.01 -0.76
N ALA A 140 -14.59 -0.36 0.17
CA ALA A 140 -14.39 -0.90 1.52
C ALA A 140 -15.71 -1.06 2.28
N LYS A 141 -15.77 -2.10 3.10
CA LYS A 141 -16.90 -2.35 4.01
C LYS A 141 -16.62 -1.94 5.45
N CYS A 142 -15.37 -1.57 5.74
CA CYS A 142 -14.96 -1.02 7.03
C CYS A 142 -14.70 0.48 6.94
N ALA A 143 -14.36 1.10 8.04
CA ALA A 143 -13.97 2.51 8.07
C ALA A 143 -12.72 2.76 7.21
N VAL A 144 -12.68 3.88 6.52
CA VAL A 144 -11.54 4.32 5.72
C VAL A 144 -11.11 5.71 6.15
N VAL A 145 -9.85 5.86 6.45
CA VAL A 145 -9.22 7.15 6.77
C VAL A 145 -8.31 7.53 5.61
N ILE A 146 -8.55 8.69 5.04
CA ILE A 146 -7.71 9.27 3.98
C ILE A 146 -6.89 10.39 4.59
N VAL A 147 -5.56 10.21 4.60
CA VAL A 147 -4.62 11.16 5.21
C VAL A 147 -4.08 12.09 4.13
N LYS A 148 -4.28 13.39 4.33
CA LYS A 148 -3.78 14.43 3.41
C LYS A 148 -2.34 14.84 3.73
#